data_84d201847a37b01a1f2745b9d72a1646
#
_entry.id   84d201847a37b01a1f2745b9d72a1646
#
_cell.length_a   1.000
_cell.length_b   1.000
_cell.length_c   1.000
_cell.angle_alpha   90.00
_cell.angle_beta   90.00
_cell.angle_gamma   90.00
#
_symmetry.space_group_name_H-M   'P 1'
#
loop_
_entity.id
_entity.type
_entity.pdbx_description
1 polymer ?
#
loop_
_entity_poly.entity_id
_entity_poly.type
_entity_poly.pdbx_seq_one_letter_code
_entity_poly.pdbx_strand_id
1 'polypeptide(L)'
;GLAKLGIEPSPRWLTKEIDGVRLTSPDGTDVWLTEEEIELPEAGYILERKVFDKHMAMDAARAGAEIRIKTLATGMDKIEDGFIVSTESMGKTEEIKAKIVIAADGPEGHVARWAGLKGSAKAKEMESGVQYEMVNVEFDREAVIEFYFGSCAPGGYVWIFPKGDDIANVGLAILQHKATKPAIEYLDDFIAKCPATKNAQAVELNVGGDPVGGMPKKMYDDNILVCGDAAGQVNPLTGGGIISGMTGGMYAGQVAA
;
A
#
# COMPACT_ATOMS: atom_id res chain seq x y z
N GLY A 1 10.56 11.63 1.92
CA GLY A 1 9.88 10.65 1.10
C GLY A 1 9.99 10.91 -0.38
N LEU A 2 9.03 11.57 -0.99
CA LEU A 2 8.92 11.77 -2.45
C LEU A 2 10.11 12.50 -3.06
N ALA A 3 10.61 13.55 -2.40
CA ALA A 3 11.77 14.33 -2.86
C ALA A 3 13.03 13.46 -3.10
N LYS A 4 13.28 12.45 -2.26
CA LYS A 4 14.41 11.52 -2.43
C LYS A 4 14.26 10.64 -3.68
N LEU A 5 13.05 10.49 -4.17
CA LEU A 5 12.70 9.74 -5.38
C LEU A 5 12.60 10.65 -6.61
N GLY A 6 12.90 11.95 -6.46
CA GLY A 6 12.79 12.93 -7.54
C GLY A 6 11.35 13.24 -7.95
N ILE A 7 10.38 13.00 -7.06
CA ILE A 7 8.95 13.20 -7.34
C ILE A 7 8.50 14.47 -6.63
N GLU A 8 8.07 15.46 -7.44
CA GLU A 8 7.51 16.70 -6.93
C GLU A 8 6.02 16.52 -6.60
N PRO A 9 5.56 16.98 -5.43
CA PRO A 9 4.15 17.01 -5.09
C PRO A 9 3.30 17.71 -6.16
N SER A 10 2.15 17.14 -6.49
CA SER A 10 1.27 17.69 -7.54
C SER A 10 -0.18 17.73 -7.07
N PRO A 11 -0.88 18.86 -7.24
CA PRO A 11 -2.30 18.97 -6.88
C PRO A 11 -3.22 18.04 -7.68
N ARG A 12 -2.69 17.32 -8.67
CA ARG A 12 -3.45 16.34 -9.45
C ARG A 12 -3.75 15.06 -8.66
N TRP A 13 -2.86 14.69 -7.74
CA TRP A 13 -2.96 13.45 -6.98
C TRP A 13 -2.73 13.64 -5.47
N LEU A 14 -2.21 14.80 -5.06
CA LEU A 14 -2.13 15.18 -3.66
C LEU A 14 -3.47 15.79 -3.25
N THR A 15 -4.15 15.17 -2.30
CA THR A 15 -5.47 15.62 -1.85
C THR A 15 -5.39 16.47 -0.60
N LYS A 16 -4.48 16.15 0.33
CA LYS A 16 -4.31 16.89 1.59
C LYS A 16 -2.86 16.83 2.06
N GLU A 17 -2.34 17.94 2.56
CA GLU A 17 -1.15 17.98 3.41
C GLU A 17 -1.57 17.76 4.85
N ILE A 18 -0.76 17.00 5.59
CA ILE A 18 -1.03 16.59 6.96
C ILE A 18 0.00 17.26 7.88
N ASP A 19 -0.47 17.95 8.90
CA ASP A 19 0.33 18.66 9.91
C ASP A 19 0.37 17.95 11.27
N GLY A 20 -0.33 16.83 11.42
CA GLY A 20 -0.33 16.12 12.68
C GLY A 20 -0.90 14.71 12.63
N VAL A 21 -0.73 14.04 13.77
CA VAL A 21 -1.22 12.68 14.02
C VAL A 21 -1.94 12.65 15.37
N ARG A 22 -3.12 12.03 15.42
CA ARG A 22 -3.82 11.67 16.65
C ARG A 22 -3.74 10.17 16.87
N LEU A 23 -3.31 9.76 18.04
CA LEU A 23 -3.27 8.36 18.47
C LEU A 23 -4.25 8.17 19.61
N THR A 24 -5.26 7.32 19.41
CA THR A 24 -6.28 6.99 20.43
C THR A 24 -6.03 5.59 20.96
N SER A 25 -5.78 5.48 22.26
CA SER A 25 -5.57 4.21 22.95
C SER A 25 -6.89 3.47 23.21
N PRO A 26 -6.85 2.18 23.64
CA PRO A 26 -8.06 1.37 23.89
C PRO A 26 -8.97 1.92 25.00
N ASP A 27 -8.43 2.72 25.93
CA ASP A 27 -9.19 3.36 27.02
C ASP A 27 -9.74 4.75 26.65
N GLY A 28 -9.51 5.18 25.40
CA GLY A 28 -9.96 6.46 24.87
C GLY A 28 -9.04 7.64 25.19
N THR A 29 -7.82 7.39 25.69
CA THR A 29 -6.81 8.44 25.86
C THR A 29 -6.25 8.85 24.52
N ASP A 30 -6.23 10.14 24.23
CA ASP A 30 -5.69 10.72 23.01
C ASP A 30 -4.28 11.30 23.23
N VAL A 31 -3.41 11.04 22.27
CA VAL A 31 -2.10 11.70 22.13
C VAL A 31 -2.07 12.43 20.79
N TRP A 32 -1.84 13.71 20.82
CA TRP A 32 -1.69 14.55 19.64
C TRP A 32 -0.21 14.81 19.38
N LEU A 33 0.23 14.60 18.15
CA LEU A 33 1.58 14.85 17.67
C LEU A 33 1.44 15.81 16.49
N THR A 34 1.43 17.10 16.78
CA THR A 34 1.28 18.17 15.80
C THR A 34 2.56 19.01 15.71
N GLU A 35 2.70 19.81 14.67
CA GLU A 35 3.86 20.73 14.53
C GLU A 35 4.03 21.67 15.74
N GLU A 36 2.93 21.99 16.43
CA GLU A 36 2.95 22.81 17.64
C GLU A 36 3.56 22.08 18.85
N GLU A 37 3.51 20.74 18.88
CA GLU A 37 3.91 19.91 20.02
C GLU A 37 5.25 19.21 19.80
N ILE A 38 5.59 18.92 18.55
CA ILE A 38 6.85 18.26 18.17
C ILE A 38 7.38 18.86 16.86
N GLU A 39 8.70 19.00 16.77
CA GLU A 39 9.34 19.32 15.49
C GLU A 39 9.22 18.12 14.54
N LEU A 40 8.12 18.04 13.79
CA LEU A 40 7.98 17.08 12.70
C LEU A 40 8.77 17.61 11.49
N PRO A 41 9.74 16.85 10.98
CA PRO A 41 10.62 17.34 9.91
C PRO A 41 9.91 17.52 8.56
N GLU A 42 8.76 16.93 8.34
CA GLU A 42 7.86 17.10 7.18
C GLU A 42 6.48 16.57 7.54
N ALA A 43 5.45 17.31 7.19
CA ALA A 43 4.08 16.82 7.14
C ALA A 43 3.94 15.62 6.18
N GLY A 44 2.98 14.78 6.41
CA GLY A 44 2.62 13.70 5.50
C GLY A 44 1.75 14.22 4.36
N TYR A 45 1.51 13.39 3.37
CA TYR A 45 0.59 13.65 2.27
C TYR A 45 -0.46 12.57 2.16
N ILE A 46 -1.71 12.95 1.95
CA ILE A 46 -2.75 12.02 1.51
C ILE A 46 -2.84 12.07 -0.01
N LEU A 47 -2.75 10.91 -0.62
CA LEU A 47 -2.69 10.76 -2.07
C LEU A 47 -3.98 10.14 -2.61
N GLU A 48 -4.46 10.64 -3.75
CA GLU A 48 -5.39 9.90 -4.58
C GLU A 48 -4.64 8.81 -5.35
N ARG A 49 -4.60 7.58 -4.78
CA ARG A 49 -3.78 6.48 -5.28
C ARG A 49 -4.05 6.11 -6.73
N LYS A 50 -5.32 6.09 -7.16
CA LYS A 50 -5.68 5.78 -8.55
C LYS A 50 -5.09 6.78 -9.54
N VAL A 51 -5.01 8.05 -9.14
CA VAL A 51 -4.42 9.11 -9.95
C VAL A 51 -2.89 9.07 -9.87
N PHE A 52 -2.34 8.92 -8.66
CA PHE A 52 -0.90 8.85 -8.43
C PHE A 52 -0.26 7.68 -9.18
N ASP A 53 -0.79 6.47 -9.03
CA ASP A 53 -0.25 5.27 -9.68
C ASP A 53 -0.30 5.39 -11.22
N LYS A 54 -1.37 5.99 -11.76
CA LYS A 54 -1.47 6.30 -13.20
C LYS A 54 -0.41 7.31 -13.64
N HIS A 55 -0.09 8.32 -12.83
CA HIS A 55 0.97 9.28 -13.13
C HIS A 55 2.34 8.61 -13.19
N MET A 56 2.65 7.71 -12.26
CA MET A 56 3.89 6.94 -12.29
C MET A 56 4.00 6.09 -13.56
N ALA A 57 2.91 5.45 -13.96
CA ALA A 57 2.87 4.69 -15.21
C ALA A 57 3.06 5.57 -16.45
N MET A 58 2.46 6.79 -16.47
CA MET A 58 2.66 7.74 -17.56
C MET A 58 4.13 8.22 -17.65
N ASP A 59 4.78 8.45 -16.51
CA ASP A 59 6.17 8.88 -16.49
C ASP A 59 7.11 7.76 -16.94
N ALA A 60 6.83 6.52 -16.55
CA ALA A 60 7.52 5.34 -17.09
C ALA A 60 7.37 5.23 -18.61
N ALA A 61 6.15 5.42 -19.14
CA ALA A 61 5.92 5.42 -20.59
C ALA A 61 6.66 6.55 -21.33
N ARG A 62 6.71 7.76 -20.76
CA ARG A 62 7.48 8.88 -21.30
C ARG A 62 8.98 8.62 -21.31
N ALA A 63 9.45 7.85 -20.33
CA ALA A 63 10.85 7.37 -20.28
C ALA A 63 11.14 6.20 -21.23
N GLY A 64 10.15 5.74 -22.01
CA GLY A 64 10.30 4.71 -23.03
C GLY A 64 9.84 3.31 -22.63
N ALA A 65 9.23 3.13 -21.46
CA ALA A 65 8.67 1.85 -21.06
C ALA A 65 7.39 1.54 -21.87
N GLU A 66 7.24 0.29 -22.31
CA GLU A 66 5.98 -0.20 -22.87
C GLU A 66 5.04 -0.60 -21.74
N ILE A 67 3.86 0.03 -21.67
CA ILE A 67 2.83 -0.29 -20.68
C ILE A 67 1.79 -1.22 -21.31
N ARG A 68 1.68 -2.42 -20.78
CA ARG A 68 0.73 -3.45 -21.24
C ARG A 68 -0.41 -3.59 -20.23
N ILE A 69 -1.50 -2.88 -20.47
CA ILE A 69 -2.71 -2.98 -19.63
C ILE A 69 -3.48 -4.29 -19.91
N LYS A 70 -4.26 -4.77 -18.93
CA LYS A 70 -5.04 -6.01 -19.03
C LYS A 70 -4.22 -7.23 -19.47
N THR A 71 -2.93 -7.24 -19.11
CA THR A 71 -2.00 -8.32 -19.43
C THR A 71 -1.57 -8.99 -18.15
N LEU A 72 -1.91 -10.26 -17.99
CA LEU A 72 -1.58 -11.09 -16.83
C LEU A 72 -0.37 -11.95 -17.16
N ALA A 73 0.67 -11.92 -16.32
CA ALA A 73 1.70 -12.94 -16.35
C ALA A 73 1.15 -14.24 -15.78
N THR A 74 1.20 -15.31 -16.55
CA THR A 74 0.62 -16.61 -16.20
C THR A 74 1.65 -17.69 -15.87
N GLY A 75 2.92 -17.44 -16.23
CA GLY A 75 4.02 -18.33 -15.95
C GLY A 75 5.37 -17.69 -16.30
N MET A 76 6.44 -18.32 -15.84
CA MET A 76 7.81 -17.88 -16.13
C MET A 76 8.77 -19.05 -16.11
N ASP A 77 9.54 -19.26 -17.20
CA ASP A 77 10.54 -20.29 -17.33
C ASP A 77 11.95 -19.67 -17.44
N LYS A 78 12.90 -20.22 -16.66
CA LYS A 78 14.30 -19.79 -16.71
C LYS A 78 14.96 -20.33 -17.98
N ILE A 79 15.69 -19.48 -18.68
CA ILE A 79 16.54 -19.82 -19.83
C ILE A 79 17.98 -19.46 -19.54
N GLU A 80 18.91 -19.76 -20.43
CA GLU A 80 20.35 -19.53 -20.22
C GLU A 80 20.67 -18.06 -19.91
N ASP A 81 20.01 -17.11 -20.58
CA ASP A 81 20.26 -15.67 -20.43
C ASP A 81 18.94 -14.92 -20.11
N GLY A 82 18.31 -15.25 -18.97
CA GLY A 82 17.10 -14.60 -18.50
C GLY A 82 15.88 -15.51 -18.35
N PHE A 83 14.73 -15.03 -18.79
CA PHE A 83 13.44 -15.71 -18.62
C PHE A 83 12.56 -15.59 -19.87
N ILE A 84 11.69 -16.58 -20.05
CA ILE A 84 10.49 -16.47 -20.90
C ILE A 84 9.30 -16.28 -19.97
N VAL A 85 8.61 -15.17 -20.11
CA VAL A 85 7.42 -14.84 -19.33
C VAL A 85 6.20 -15.09 -20.21
N SER A 86 5.34 -16.04 -19.81
CA SER A 86 4.05 -16.29 -20.46
C SER A 86 3.04 -15.26 -19.98
N THR A 87 2.33 -14.65 -20.93
CA THR A 87 1.30 -13.64 -20.65
C THR A 87 0.00 -13.95 -21.33
N GLU A 88 -1.10 -13.50 -20.73
CA GLU A 88 -2.44 -13.55 -21.30
C GLU A 88 -3.08 -12.16 -21.31
N SER A 89 -3.62 -11.76 -22.45
CA SER A 89 -4.37 -10.52 -22.60
C SER A 89 -5.57 -10.74 -23.51
N MET A 90 -6.80 -10.51 -23.00
CA MET A 90 -8.04 -10.60 -23.75
C MET A 90 -8.20 -11.96 -24.49
N GLY A 91 -7.82 -13.06 -23.83
CA GLY A 91 -7.88 -14.42 -24.39
C GLY A 91 -6.78 -14.78 -25.39
N LYS A 92 -5.77 -13.92 -25.54
CA LYS A 92 -4.56 -14.18 -26.34
C LYS A 92 -3.36 -14.40 -25.43
N THR A 93 -2.61 -15.45 -25.72
CA THR A 93 -1.35 -15.75 -25.02
C THR A 93 -0.17 -15.27 -25.84
N GLU A 94 0.87 -14.77 -25.16
CA GLU A 94 2.11 -14.32 -25.74
C GLU A 94 3.26 -14.71 -24.80
N GLU A 95 4.44 -14.98 -25.38
CA GLU A 95 5.68 -15.18 -24.63
C GLU A 95 6.60 -13.98 -24.82
N ILE A 96 7.10 -13.46 -23.69
CA ILE A 96 8.04 -12.34 -23.67
C ILE A 96 9.39 -12.85 -23.18
N LYS A 97 10.42 -12.73 -24.00
CA LYS A 97 11.79 -13.02 -23.58
C LYS A 97 12.38 -11.80 -22.89
N ALA A 98 12.81 -11.95 -21.64
CA ALA A 98 13.40 -10.90 -20.82
C ALA A 98 14.78 -11.33 -20.30
N LYS A 99 15.79 -10.47 -20.41
CA LYS A 99 17.10 -10.68 -19.78
C LYS A 99 17.02 -10.55 -18.27
N ILE A 100 16.27 -9.57 -17.78
CA ILE A 100 16.06 -9.31 -16.36
C ILE A 100 14.55 -9.14 -16.11
N VAL A 101 14.06 -9.72 -15.03
CA VAL A 101 12.69 -9.54 -14.55
C VAL A 101 12.70 -8.81 -13.22
N ILE A 102 11.87 -7.79 -13.05
CA ILE A 102 11.61 -7.15 -11.77
C ILE A 102 10.19 -7.56 -11.34
N ALA A 103 10.11 -8.37 -10.28
CA ALA A 103 8.85 -8.79 -9.69
C ALA A 103 8.33 -7.71 -8.75
N ALA A 104 7.25 -7.05 -9.13
CA ALA A 104 6.54 -6.03 -8.35
C ALA A 104 5.04 -6.33 -8.32
N ASP A 105 4.70 -7.63 -8.29
CA ASP A 105 3.37 -8.18 -8.47
C ASP A 105 2.55 -8.27 -7.15
N GLY A 106 3.02 -7.56 -6.11
CA GLY A 106 2.30 -7.40 -4.85
C GLY A 106 2.39 -8.61 -3.90
N PRO A 107 1.64 -8.59 -2.77
CA PRO A 107 1.80 -9.57 -1.72
C PRO A 107 1.31 -10.97 -2.13
N GLU A 108 0.37 -11.07 -3.06
CA GLU A 108 -0.16 -12.32 -3.61
C GLU A 108 0.58 -12.78 -4.87
N GLY A 109 1.62 -12.04 -5.28
CA GLY A 109 2.37 -12.27 -6.49
C GLY A 109 3.00 -13.66 -6.60
N HIS A 110 3.19 -14.11 -7.82
CA HIS A 110 3.74 -15.43 -8.14
C HIS A 110 5.14 -15.40 -8.74
N VAL A 111 5.56 -14.24 -9.29
CA VAL A 111 6.78 -14.13 -10.10
C VAL A 111 8.03 -14.53 -9.32
N ALA A 112 8.17 -14.07 -8.08
CA ALA A 112 9.28 -14.49 -7.21
C ALA A 112 9.32 -16.01 -7.00
N ARG A 113 8.15 -16.66 -6.83
CA ARG A 113 8.05 -18.12 -6.64
C ARG A 113 8.37 -18.88 -7.91
N TRP A 114 7.97 -18.40 -9.07
CA TRP A 114 8.34 -19.02 -10.36
C TRP A 114 9.86 -19.02 -10.58
N ALA A 115 10.55 -17.98 -10.07
CA ALA A 115 12.01 -17.93 -10.10
C ALA A 115 12.69 -18.76 -8.98
N GLY A 116 11.94 -19.50 -8.17
CA GLY A 116 12.48 -20.30 -7.06
C GLY A 116 12.82 -19.51 -5.80
N LEU A 117 12.44 -18.23 -5.72
CA LEU A 117 12.56 -17.43 -4.52
C LEU A 117 11.38 -17.68 -3.56
N LYS A 118 11.62 -17.47 -2.27
CA LYS A 118 10.53 -17.52 -1.29
C LYS A 118 9.71 -16.25 -1.38
N GLY A 119 8.39 -16.38 -1.43
CA GLY A 119 7.47 -15.25 -1.31
C GLY A 119 7.61 -14.53 0.03
N SER A 120 7.20 -13.26 0.08
CA SER A 120 7.41 -12.37 1.22
C SER A 120 6.65 -12.77 2.48
N ALA A 121 5.42 -13.26 2.36
CA ALA A 121 4.53 -13.41 3.51
C ALA A 121 4.04 -14.83 3.73
N LYS A 122 4.01 -15.24 5.02
CA LYS A 122 3.20 -16.36 5.48
C LYS A 122 1.80 -15.85 5.82
N ALA A 123 0.78 -16.69 5.65
CA ALA A 123 -0.62 -16.30 5.92
C ALA A 123 -0.84 -15.63 7.30
N LYS A 124 -0.10 -16.05 8.34
CA LYS A 124 -0.17 -15.44 9.68
C LYS A 124 0.52 -14.08 9.81
N GLU A 125 1.31 -13.69 8.81
CA GLU A 125 2.07 -12.45 8.73
C GLU A 125 1.42 -11.48 7.71
N MET A 126 0.23 -11.83 7.21
CA MET A 126 -0.61 -10.99 6.36
C MET A 126 -1.69 -10.33 7.20
N GLU A 127 -1.80 -9.03 7.10
CA GLU A 127 -2.97 -8.29 7.58
C GLU A 127 -4.07 -8.30 6.52
N SER A 128 -5.31 -8.34 6.98
CA SER A 128 -6.49 -8.12 6.14
C SER A 128 -6.89 -6.66 6.27
N GLY A 129 -6.65 -5.89 5.24
CA GLY A 129 -7.01 -4.48 5.13
C GLY A 129 -8.37 -4.28 4.48
N VAL A 130 -9.16 -3.38 5.04
CA VAL A 130 -10.43 -2.91 4.47
C VAL A 130 -10.57 -1.42 4.72
N GLN A 131 -11.02 -0.68 3.70
CA GLN A 131 -11.17 0.77 3.76
C GLN A 131 -12.37 1.22 2.95
N TYR A 132 -13.16 2.12 3.52
CA TYR A 132 -14.11 2.93 2.78
C TYR A 132 -13.53 4.31 2.47
N GLU A 133 -13.82 4.85 1.29
CA GLU A 133 -13.86 6.30 1.11
C GLU A 133 -15.25 6.77 1.54
N MET A 134 -15.29 7.76 2.44
CA MET A 134 -16.52 8.24 3.04
C MET A 134 -16.67 9.74 2.86
N VAL A 135 -17.91 10.20 2.75
CA VAL A 135 -18.30 11.62 2.76
C VAL A 135 -19.14 11.95 4.02
N ASN A 136 -19.25 13.21 4.34
CA ASN A 136 -19.86 13.72 5.59
C ASN A 136 -19.11 13.23 6.85
N VAL A 137 -17.79 13.13 6.78
CA VAL A 137 -16.95 12.86 7.95
C VAL A 137 -16.71 14.14 8.73
N GLU A 138 -16.93 14.10 10.04
CA GLU A 138 -16.76 15.24 10.94
C GLU A 138 -15.35 15.21 11.55
N PHE A 139 -14.48 16.15 11.18
CA PHE A 139 -13.10 16.23 11.68
C PHE A 139 -12.99 17.20 12.87
N ASP A 140 -12.28 16.81 13.92
CA ASP A 140 -11.84 17.74 14.97
C ASP A 140 -10.77 18.72 14.41
N ARG A 141 -9.85 18.20 13.58
CA ARG A 141 -8.82 18.97 12.85
C ARG A 141 -8.67 18.38 11.44
N GLU A 142 -8.82 19.21 10.42
CA GLU A 142 -8.87 18.77 9.01
C GLU A 142 -7.54 18.25 8.43
N ALA A 143 -6.41 18.58 9.04
CA ALA A 143 -5.08 18.20 8.56
C ALA A 143 -4.39 17.15 9.46
N VAL A 144 -5.15 16.45 10.28
CA VAL A 144 -4.64 15.44 11.22
C VAL A 144 -5.12 14.06 10.80
N ILE A 145 -4.18 13.11 10.66
CA ILE A 145 -4.53 11.70 10.53
C ILE A 145 -4.78 11.09 11.90
N GLU A 146 -5.76 10.22 11.98
CA GLU A 146 -6.17 9.60 13.23
C GLU A 146 -5.95 8.09 13.20
N PHE A 147 -5.44 7.56 14.31
CA PHE A 147 -5.25 6.13 14.53
C PHE A 147 -5.92 5.69 15.82
N TYR A 148 -6.66 4.57 15.75
CA TYR A 148 -7.34 3.98 16.91
C TYR A 148 -6.84 2.56 17.12
N PHE A 149 -6.42 2.26 18.34
CA PHE A 149 -5.84 0.97 18.71
C PHE A 149 -6.76 0.16 19.61
N GLY A 150 -6.50 -1.14 19.69
CA GLY A 150 -7.17 -2.05 20.62
C GLY A 150 -8.10 -3.05 19.98
N SER A 151 -9.19 -3.38 20.68
CA SER A 151 -10.14 -4.43 20.26
C SER A 151 -10.93 -4.09 18.99
N CYS A 152 -10.93 -2.81 18.58
CA CYS A 152 -11.53 -2.37 17.31
C CYS A 152 -10.77 -2.88 16.08
N ALA A 153 -9.46 -3.20 16.21
CA ALA A 153 -8.64 -3.74 15.14
C ALA A 153 -7.61 -4.74 15.69
N PRO A 154 -7.97 -6.01 15.93
CA PRO A 154 -7.09 -6.99 16.59
C PRO A 154 -5.78 -7.24 15.84
N GLY A 155 -4.67 -6.79 16.43
CA GLY A 155 -3.32 -6.94 15.90
C GLY A 155 -2.89 -5.86 14.91
N GLY A 156 -3.73 -4.88 14.64
CA GLY A 156 -3.47 -3.72 13.82
C GLY A 156 -4.12 -2.45 14.40
N TYR A 157 -4.66 -1.59 13.56
CA TYR A 157 -5.30 -0.33 13.96
C TYR A 157 -6.36 0.10 12.96
N VAL A 158 -7.24 1.03 13.39
CA VAL A 158 -8.16 1.78 12.53
C VAL A 158 -7.52 3.11 12.17
N TRP A 159 -7.77 3.61 10.96
CA TRP A 159 -7.34 4.95 10.52
C TRP A 159 -8.51 5.79 10.00
N ILE A 160 -8.39 7.10 10.17
CA ILE A 160 -9.16 8.12 9.48
C ILE A 160 -8.15 9.05 8.80
N PHE A 161 -8.11 9.06 7.48
CA PHE A 161 -7.20 9.87 6.68
C PHE A 161 -7.99 10.90 5.88
N PRO A 162 -7.96 12.19 6.30
CA PRO A 162 -8.70 13.25 5.62
C PRO A 162 -8.17 13.46 4.20
N LYS A 163 -9.09 13.60 3.24
CA LYS A 163 -8.77 13.88 1.83
C LYS A 163 -9.09 15.32 1.41
N GLY A 164 -9.67 16.10 2.29
CA GLY A 164 -10.16 17.46 2.06
C GLY A 164 -11.69 17.54 2.22
N ASP A 165 -12.20 18.72 2.47
CA ASP A 165 -13.59 19.00 2.80
C ASP A 165 -14.09 18.03 3.90
N ASP A 166 -15.16 17.29 3.64
CA ASP A 166 -15.74 16.28 4.52
C ASP A 166 -15.45 14.83 4.10
N ILE A 167 -14.40 14.64 3.25
CA ILE A 167 -14.06 13.34 2.66
C ILE A 167 -12.88 12.72 3.42
N ALA A 168 -12.97 11.43 3.75
CA ALA A 168 -11.87 10.67 4.33
C ALA A 168 -11.80 9.23 3.81
N ASN A 169 -10.60 8.67 3.85
CA ASN A 169 -10.38 7.24 3.87
C ASN A 169 -10.49 6.74 5.32
N VAL A 170 -11.49 5.93 5.60
CA VAL A 170 -11.73 5.30 6.90
C VAL A 170 -11.54 3.80 6.75
N GLY A 171 -10.58 3.25 7.45
CA GLY A 171 -10.25 1.84 7.27
C GLY A 171 -9.56 1.22 8.47
N LEU A 172 -9.29 -0.06 8.36
CA LEU A 172 -8.48 -0.81 9.32
C LEU A 172 -7.71 -1.94 8.64
N ALA A 173 -6.66 -2.38 9.33
CA ALA A 173 -6.01 -3.65 9.05
C ALA A 173 -6.00 -4.50 10.32
N ILE A 174 -6.18 -5.80 10.19
CA ILE A 174 -6.17 -6.77 11.29
C ILE A 174 -5.34 -7.99 10.96
N LEU A 175 -4.73 -8.60 11.96
CA LEU A 175 -4.18 -9.94 11.85
C LEU A 175 -5.30 -10.97 12.03
N GLN A 176 -5.69 -11.62 10.95
CA GLN A 176 -6.86 -12.52 10.92
C GLN A 176 -6.81 -13.61 11.99
N HIS A 177 -5.62 -14.10 12.35
CA HIS A 177 -5.48 -15.12 13.41
C HIS A 177 -5.74 -14.59 14.84
N LYS A 178 -5.82 -13.25 15.02
CA LYS A 178 -6.20 -12.59 16.28
C LYS A 178 -7.66 -12.14 16.28
N ALA A 179 -8.32 -12.19 15.13
CA ALA A 179 -9.68 -11.71 14.94
C ALA A 179 -10.71 -12.84 15.13
N THR A 180 -11.92 -12.48 15.55
CA THR A 180 -13.06 -13.40 15.74
C THR A 180 -14.12 -13.25 14.65
N LYS A 181 -13.99 -12.24 13.78
CA LYS A 181 -14.89 -11.93 12.67
C LYS A 181 -14.11 -11.31 11.49
N PRO A 182 -14.71 -11.19 10.30
CA PRO A 182 -14.09 -10.54 9.15
C PRO A 182 -13.71 -9.06 9.41
N ALA A 183 -12.67 -8.56 8.74
CA ALA A 183 -12.19 -7.18 8.88
C ALA A 183 -13.29 -6.15 8.67
N ILE A 184 -14.15 -6.34 7.67
CA ILE A 184 -15.24 -5.42 7.33
C ILE A 184 -16.23 -5.24 8.50
N GLU A 185 -16.52 -6.30 9.25
CA GLU A 185 -17.44 -6.20 10.40
C GLU A 185 -16.83 -5.41 11.57
N TYR A 186 -15.50 -5.43 11.73
CA TYR A 186 -14.81 -4.54 12.68
C TYR A 186 -14.89 -3.08 12.23
N LEU A 187 -14.74 -2.83 10.93
CA LEU A 187 -14.83 -1.48 10.37
C LEU A 187 -16.23 -0.91 10.52
N ASP A 188 -17.25 -1.68 10.17
CA ASP A 188 -18.67 -1.25 10.30
C ASP A 188 -19.04 -0.96 11.76
N ASP A 189 -18.59 -1.80 12.70
CA ASP A 189 -18.77 -1.58 14.13
C ASP A 189 -18.07 -0.33 14.65
N PHE A 190 -16.88 -0.02 14.11
CA PHE A 190 -16.15 1.20 14.45
C PHE A 190 -16.88 2.43 13.91
N ILE A 191 -17.25 2.44 12.63
CA ILE A 191 -17.95 3.54 11.97
C ILE A 191 -19.24 3.90 12.70
N ALA A 192 -20.02 2.90 13.09
CA ALA A 192 -21.29 3.12 13.79
C ALA A 192 -21.13 3.77 15.17
N LYS A 193 -19.96 3.65 15.80
CA LYS A 193 -19.69 4.14 17.17
C LYS A 193 -18.85 5.41 17.20
N CYS A 194 -18.01 5.64 16.20
CA CYS A 194 -17.12 6.78 16.15
C CYS A 194 -17.90 8.06 15.82
N PRO A 195 -17.82 9.11 16.67
CA PRO A 195 -18.54 10.36 16.45
C PRO A 195 -18.26 10.99 15.08
N ALA A 196 -17.01 10.92 14.60
CA ALA A 196 -16.59 11.48 13.33
C ALA A 196 -17.24 10.80 12.11
N THR A 197 -17.59 9.52 12.21
CA THR A 197 -18.01 8.71 11.05
C THR A 197 -19.44 8.19 11.13
N LYS A 198 -20.09 8.24 12.28
CA LYS A 198 -21.45 7.66 12.50
C LYS A 198 -22.53 8.20 11.57
N ASN A 199 -22.38 9.42 11.06
CA ASN A 199 -23.31 10.08 10.13
C ASN A 199 -22.76 10.08 8.68
N ALA A 200 -21.54 9.61 8.49
CA ALA A 200 -20.88 9.56 7.19
C ALA A 200 -21.44 8.43 6.31
N GLN A 201 -21.21 8.54 5.01
CA GLN A 201 -21.65 7.56 4.02
C GLN A 201 -20.46 7.04 3.22
N ALA A 202 -20.37 5.73 3.07
CA ALA A 202 -19.39 5.08 2.25
C ALA A 202 -19.75 5.22 0.76
N VAL A 203 -18.79 5.65 -0.06
CA VAL A 203 -18.94 5.84 -1.51
C VAL A 203 -18.03 4.91 -2.32
N GLU A 204 -16.97 4.36 -1.69
CA GLU A 204 -16.08 3.39 -2.30
C GLU A 204 -15.59 2.39 -1.24
N LEU A 205 -15.38 1.13 -1.66
CA LEU A 205 -14.77 0.07 -0.84
C LEU A 205 -13.47 -0.38 -1.46
N ASN A 206 -12.39 -0.39 -0.67
CA ASN A 206 -11.10 -0.96 -1.03
C ASN A 206 -10.74 -2.08 -0.04
N VAL A 207 -10.22 -3.19 -0.56
CA VAL A 207 -9.74 -4.32 0.25
C VAL A 207 -8.38 -4.78 -0.25
N GLY A 208 -7.55 -5.28 0.65
CA GLY A 208 -6.24 -5.78 0.29
C GLY A 208 -5.55 -6.52 1.44
N GLY A 209 -4.47 -7.20 1.12
CA GLY A 209 -3.58 -7.80 2.10
C GLY A 209 -2.32 -6.96 2.27
N ASP A 210 -1.81 -6.88 3.49
CA ASP A 210 -0.56 -6.17 3.81
C ASP A 210 0.46 -7.14 4.44
N PRO A 211 1.64 -7.35 3.80
CA PRO A 211 2.62 -8.33 4.26
C PRO A 211 3.53 -7.74 5.35
N VAL A 212 3.07 -7.71 6.59
CA VAL A 212 3.79 -7.15 7.74
C VAL A 212 4.85 -8.09 8.35
N GLY A 213 5.09 -9.24 7.74
CA GLY A 213 6.09 -10.21 8.20
C GLY A 213 7.56 -9.83 7.99
N GLY A 214 7.79 -8.70 7.31
CA GLY A 214 9.11 -8.22 6.95
C GLY A 214 9.70 -8.89 5.70
N MET A 215 10.88 -8.42 5.30
CA MET A 215 11.54 -8.85 4.06
C MET A 215 12.14 -10.25 4.17
N PRO A 216 12.05 -11.08 3.13
CA PRO A 216 12.77 -12.36 3.06
C PRO A 216 14.28 -12.13 2.97
N LYS A 217 15.06 -13.15 3.36
CA LYS A 217 16.53 -13.06 3.35
C LYS A 217 17.13 -12.87 1.95
N LYS A 218 16.42 -13.28 0.91
CA LYS A 218 16.87 -13.20 -0.49
C LYS A 218 15.73 -12.66 -1.35
N MET A 219 15.93 -11.47 -1.93
CA MET A 219 14.98 -10.75 -2.79
C MET A 219 15.49 -10.63 -4.23
N TYR A 220 16.56 -11.34 -4.57
CA TYR A 220 17.12 -11.35 -5.92
C TYR A 220 17.80 -12.68 -6.19
N ASP A 221 17.93 -13.03 -7.45
CA ASP A 221 18.81 -14.08 -7.96
C ASP A 221 19.29 -13.66 -9.35
N ASP A 222 20.03 -14.54 -10.06
CA ASP A 222 20.42 -14.28 -11.43
C ASP A 222 19.21 -13.87 -12.27
N ASN A 223 19.31 -12.69 -12.88
CA ASN A 223 18.30 -12.14 -13.80
C ASN A 223 16.91 -11.83 -13.18
N ILE A 224 16.74 -11.86 -11.85
CA ILE A 224 15.50 -11.48 -11.19
C ILE A 224 15.74 -10.61 -9.96
N LEU A 225 14.92 -9.56 -9.81
CA LEU A 225 14.85 -8.67 -8.67
C LEU A 225 13.40 -8.64 -8.17
N VAL A 226 13.20 -8.54 -6.85
CA VAL A 226 11.86 -8.45 -6.24
C VAL A 226 11.77 -7.15 -5.45
N CYS A 227 10.68 -6.39 -5.60
CA CYS A 227 10.49 -5.13 -4.88
C CYS A 227 9.02 -4.92 -4.46
N GLY A 228 8.80 -3.91 -3.62
CA GLY A 228 7.48 -3.60 -3.06
C GLY A 228 6.97 -4.70 -2.13
N ASP A 229 5.65 -4.86 -2.07
CA ASP A 229 4.99 -5.86 -1.20
C ASP A 229 5.36 -7.30 -1.60
N ALA A 230 5.68 -7.54 -2.87
CA ALA A 230 6.22 -8.84 -3.32
C ALA A 230 7.52 -9.20 -2.61
N ALA A 231 8.30 -8.21 -2.18
CA ALA A 231 9.51 -8.34 -1.37
C ALA A 231 9.27 -8.11 0.13
N GLY A 232 8.02 -7.91 0.59
CA GLY A 232 7.71 -7.56 1.97
C GLY A 232 8.33 -6.23 2.41
N GLN A 233 8.49 -5.28 1.49
CA GLN A 233 9.01 -3.93 1.76
C GLN A 233 7.94 -3.02 2.38
N VAL A 234 7.32 -3.52 3.43
CA VAL A 234 6.31 -2.86 4.23
C VAL A 234 6.88 -2.65 5.63
N ASN A 235 6.61 -1.50 6.21
CA ASN A 235 6.96 -1.26 7.61
C ASN A 235 6.07 -2.14 8.51
N PRO A 236 6.63 -3.08 9.28
CA PRO A 236 5.83 -4.05 10.02
C PRO A 236 5.06 -3.45 11.21
N LEU A 237 5.35 -2.20 11.58
CA LEU A 237 4.65 -1.49 12.66
C LEU A 237 3.48 -0.64 12.14
N THR A 238 3.66 -0.03 10.96
CA THR A 238 2.71 0.96 10.44
C THR A 238 1.94 0.48 9.21
N GLY A 239 2.26 -0.69 8.62
CA GLY A 239 1.70 -1.11 7.33
C GLY A 239 2.12 -0.24 6.15
N GLY A 240 2.94 0.79 6.36
CA GLY A 240 3.35 1.73 5.33
C GLY A 240 4.30 1.12 4.30
N GLY A 241 3.85 0.97 3.04
CA GLY A 241 4.59 0.33 1.96
C GLY A 241 4.93 1.22 0.76
N ILE A 242 4.28 2.39 0.59
CA ILE A 242 4.40 3.20 -0.63
C ILE A 242 5.86 3.66 -0.85
N ILE A 243 6.44 4.36 0.08
CA ILE A 243 7.80 4.93 -0.07
C ILE A 243 8.87 3.84 -0.11
N SER A 244 8.73 2.79 0.69
CA SER A 244 9.67 1.66 0.68
C SER A 244 9.60 0.87 -0.62
N GLY A 245 8.40 0.61 -1.14
CA GLY A 245 8.19 -0.05 -2.42
C GLY A 245 8.74 0.76 -3.60
N MET A 246 8.48 2.07 -3.63
CA MET A 246 9.04 2.97 -4.65
C MET A 246 10.56 3.05 -4.58
N THR A 247 11.13 3.09 -3.38
CA THR A 247 12.60 3.05 -3.17
C THR A 247 13.18 1.73 -3.67
N GLY A 248 12.53 0.61 -3.35
CA GLY A 248 12.89 -0.72 -3.86
C GLY A 248 12.85 -0.79 -5.39
N GLY A 249 11.79 -0.25 -6.00
CA GLY A 249 11.64 -0.16 -7.45
C GLY A 249 12.72 0.69 -8.12
N MET A 250 13.06 1.85 -7.52
CA MET A 250 14.15 2.70 -7.98
C MET A 250 15.49 1.94 -8.01
N TYR A 251 15.86 1.28 -6.91
CA TYR A 251 17.11 0.50 -6.86
C TYR A 251 17.08 -0.71 -7.80
N ALA A 252 15.94 -1.40 -7.91
CA ALA A 252 15.79 -2.50 -8.85
C ALA A 252 16.00 -2.03 -10.29
N GLY A 253 15.45 -0.87 -10.68
CA GLY A 253 15.67 -0.25 -11.98
C GLY A 253 17.13 0.11 -12.23
N GLN A 254 17.82 0.72 -11.25
CA GLN A 254 19.24 1.08 -11.35
C GLN A 254 20.15 -0.14 -11.51
N VAL A 255 19.84 -1.25 -10.85
CA VAL A 255 20.63 -2.50 -10.96
C VAL A 255 20.36 -3.22 -12.27
N ALA A 256 19.14 -3.10 -12.82
CA ALA A 256 18.74 -3.76 -14.06
C ALA A 256 19.24 -3.03 -15.34
N ALA A 257 19.60 -1.75 -15.23
CA ALA A 257 20.06 -0.92 -16.35
C ALA A 257 21.55 -1.18 -16.68
#